data_adeede21ba658da3edd33901039ea6fc
#
_entry.id   adeede21ba658da3edd33901039ea6fc
#
_cell.length_a   1.000
_cell.length_b   1.000
_cell.length_c   1.000
_cell.angle_alpha   90.00
_cell.angle_beta   90.00
_cell.angle_gamma   90.00
#
_symmetry.space_group_name_H-M   'P 1'
#
loop_
_entity.id
_entity.type
_entity.pdbx_description
1 polymer ?
#
loop_
_entity_poly.entity_id
_entity_poly.type
_entity_poly.pdbx_seq_one_letter_code
_entity_poly.pdbx_strand_id
1 'polypeptide(L)'
;MTTTVSAALSTARPGTRIDGSIPVGNMASGSLLAIPFVAVRGAQPGKTLWINGHVHGNEINGVVAALDFVNGLDPAAMSGNVVVTSTANPLGFDARRKNAPQDDNDLDQSFPGRADGYTTERFAHSLFTNLRELAPDLVISMHSQGTHMVSRTYAVYKQPPGSAVTSALLFPYIAGFQPAVVCRMSVEPGSGEILGNHSGALDYQLNAIGIPAFMIELGTGQRADPAEIARGVAGYTDVARRLAIIPGTPAPLPATLRHVTRRGHVPVFAGGLFRASRQPAELVKAGEPLGEIMNLHGHVVERPALKRDVIIIGIRVDPVVHTGDRVAYVAYEWTDVAP
;
A
#
# COMPACT_ATOMS: atom_id res chain seq x y z
N MET A 1 -24.11 9.86 -1.60
CA MET A 1 -24.33 10.77 -0.45
C MET A 1 -23.00 11.42 -0.10
N THR A 2 -22.93 12.74 -0.01
CA THR A 2 -21.70 13.47 0.38
C THR A 2 -21.74 13.72 1.88
N THR A 3 -20.83 13.11 2.64
CA THR A 3 -20.85 13.12 4.12
C THR A 3 -19.51 12.66 4.67
N THR A 4 -19.26 12.83 5.97
CA THR A 4 -18.17 12.13 6.64
C THR A 4 -18.52 10.66 6.83
N VAL A 5 -17.50 9.80 6.90
CA VAL A 5 -17.71 8.36 7.10
C VAL A 5 -18.34 8.09 8.47
N SER A 6 -17.93 8.83 9.50
CA SER A 6 -18.48 8.73 10.85
C SER A 6 -19.98 9.06 10.88
N ALA A 7 -20.40 10.16 10.22
CA ALA A 7 -21.82 10.53 10.10
C ALA A 7 -22.62 9.48 9.31
N ALA A 8 -22.07 8.96 8.22
CA ALA A 8 -22.72 7.90 7.43
C ALA A 8 -22.97 6.64 8.27
N LEU A 9 -21.95 6.15 8.99
CA LEU A 9 -22.07 4.98 9.85
C LEU A 9 -23.03 5.20 11.02
N SER A 10 -23.02 6.38 11.66
CA SER A 10 -23.87 6.68 12.82
C SER A 10 -25.36 6.70 12.45
N THR A 11 -25.71 7.20 11.26
CA THR A 11 -27.09 7.33 10.78
C THR A 11 -27.62 6.09 10.07
N ALA A 12 -26.75 5.21 9.60
CA ALA A 12 -27.17 3.97 8.93
C ALA A 12 -27.84 3.00 9.91
N ARG A 13 -28.76 2.18 9.41
CA ARG A 13 -29.31 1.07 10.19
C ARG A 13 -28.24 -0.04 10.38
N PRO A 14 -28.19 -0.72 11.54
CA PRO A 14 -27.40 -1.93 11.69
C PRO A 14 -27.72 -2.95 10.59
N GLY A 15 -26.72 -3.69 10.13
CA GLY A 15 -26.89 -4.68 9.07
C GLY A 15 -27.06 -4.07 7.67
N THR A 16 -26.47 -2.88 7.38
CA THR A 16 -26.62 -2.23 6.07
C THR A 16 -25.31 -1.81 5.44
N ARG A 17 -25.33 -1.70 4.11
CA ARG A 17 -24.27 -1.11 3.29
C ARG A 17 -24.62 0.33 2.93
N ILE A 18 -23.61 1.18 2.86
CA ILE A 18 -23.71 2.61 2.54
C ILE A 18 -22.69 2.91 1.45
N ASP A 19 -23.12 3.55 0.37
CA ASP A 19 -22.25 4.12 -0.65
C ASP A 19 -22.24 5.64 -0.51
N GLY A 20 -21.06 6.23 -0.39
CA GLY A 20 -20.91 7.65 -0.14
C GLY A 20 -19.63 8.24 -0.71
N SER A 21 -19.42 9.53 -0.45
CA SER A 21 -18.20 10.21 -0.84
C SER A 21 -17.83 11.30 0.18
N ILE A 22 -16.54 11.39 0.49
CA ILE A 22 -15.95 12.43 1.33
C ILE A 22 -15.68 13.64 0.45
N PRO A 23 -16.26 14.82 0.73
CA PRO A 23 -16.05 16.02 -0.08
C PRO A 23 -14.64 16.56 0.09
N VAL A 24 -14.04 17.03 -1.01
CA VAL A 24 -12.72 17.67 -1.04
C VAL A 24 -12.79 19.08 -1.61
N GLY A 25 -13.57 19.29 -2.68
CA GLY A 25 -13.69 20.56 -3.37
C GLY A 25 -14.46 20.44 -4.68
N ASN A 26 -14.15 21.28 -5.65
CA ASN A 26 -14.77 21.25 -6.97
C ASN A 26 -13.72 21.33 -8.09
N MET A 27 -14.02 20.69 -9.20
CA MET A 27 -13.31 20.88 -10.47
C MET A 27 -13.63 22.26 -11.06
N ALA A 28 -12.80 22.73 -11.98
CA ALA A 28 -13.08 23.97 -12.73
C ALA A 28 -14.43 23.93 -13.49
N SER A 29 -14.90 22.73 -13.86
CA SER A 29 -16.22 22.50 -14.46
C SER A 29 -17.39 22.64 -13.48
N GLY A 30 -17.13 22.79 -12.17
CA GLY A 30 -18.13 22.77 -11.12
C GLY A 30 -18.46 21.37 -10.60
N SER A 31 -17.93 20.31 -11.22
CA SER A 31 -18.12 18.94 -10.73
C SER A 31 -17.48 18.74 -9.37
N LEU A 32 -18.12 17.97 -8.49
CA LEU A 32 -17.60 17.70 -7.16
C LEU A 32 -16.30 16.89 -7.21
N LEU A 33 -15.29 17.34 -6.48
CA LEU A 33 -14.11 16.55 -6.11
C LEU A 33 -14.38 15.85 -4.79
N ALA A 34 -14.37 14.53 -4.79
CA ALA A 34 -14.65 13.74 -3.59
C ALA A 34 -13.94 12.39 -3.62
N ILE A 35 -13.68 11.83 -2.45
CA ILE A 35 -13.14 10.48 -2.26
C ILE A 35 -14.32 9.51 -2.11
N PRO A 36 -14.53 8.56 -3.05
CA PRO A 36 -15.61 7.59 -2.93
C PRO A 36 -15.33 6.59 -1.81
N PHE A 37 -16.37 6.23 -1.06
CA PHE A 37 -16.28 5.17 -0.07
C PHE A 37 -17.49 4.23 -0.09
N VAL A 38 -17.25 3.00 0.32
CA VAL A 38 -18.26 2.03 0.72
C VAL A 38 -18.07 1.76 2.19
N ALA A 39 -19.14 1.83 2.98
CA ALA A 39 -19.13 1.43 4.38
C ALA A 39 -20.16 0.33 4.60
N VAL A 40 -19.79 -0.69 5.37
CA VAL A 40 -20.71 -1.75 5.79
C VAL A 40 -20.79 -1.70 7.31
N ARG A 41 -21.99 -1.39 7.81
CA ARG A 41 -22.30 -1.44 9.23
C ARG A 41 -22.86 -2.80 9.59
N GLY A 42 -22.15 -3.55 10.43
CA GLY A 42 -22.63 -4.84 10.93
C GLY A 42 -23.90 -4.73 11.78
N ALA A 43 -24.59 -5.84 11.91
CA ALA A 43 -25.79 -5.95 12.74
C ALA A 43 -25.48 -5.78 14.24
N GLN A 44 -24.27 -6.12 14.67
CA GLN A 44 -23.81 -6.00 16.05
C GLN A 44 -22.69 -4.96 16.19
N PRO A 45 -22.54 -4.31 17.35
CA PRO A 45 -21.38 -3.49 17.66
C PRO A 45 -20.09 -4.29 17.59
N GLY A 46 -18.98 -3.65 17.22
CA GLY A 46 -17.66 -4.27 17.14
C GLY A 46 -16.60 -3.33 16.64
N LYS A 47 -15.49 -3.89 16.22
CA LYS A 47 -14.31 -3.16 15.70
C LYS A 47 -14.56 -2.58 14.31
N THR A 48 -13.73 -1.63 13.93
CA THR A 48 -13.77 -1.00 12.60
C THR A 48 -12.47 -1.24 11.85
N LEU A 49 -12.59 -1.85 10.67
CA LEU A 49 -11.52 -1.99 9.69
C LEU A 49 -11.70 -0.95 8.59
N TRP A 50 -10.63 -0.19 8.30
CA TRP A 50 -10.61 0.72 7.15
C TRP A 50 -9.58 0.24 6.12
N ILE A 51 -10.02 0.04 4.89
CA ILE A 51 -9.19 -0.31 3.74
C ILE A 51 -9.14 0.90 2.82
N ASN A 52 -7.94 1.45 2.63
CA ASN A 52 -7.69 2.46 1.61
C ASN A 52 -7.17 1.76 0.35
N GLY A 53 -7.97 1.74 -0.71
CA GLY A 53 -7.74 0.94 -1.91
C GLY A 53 -6.46 1.32 -2.66
N HIS A 54 -6.13 2.60 -2.72
CA HIS A 54 -4.83 3.12 -3.15
C HIS A 54 -4.70 4.63 -2.89
N VAL A 55 -3.47 5.11 -2.81
CA VAL A 55 -3.11 6.54 -2.82
C VAL A 55 -2.50 6.95 -4.18
N HIS A 56 -1.88 6.03 -4.89
CA HIS A 56 -1.33 6.24 -6.22
C HIS A 56 -2.32 5.74 -7.28
N GLY A 57 -2.78 6.63 -8.17
CA GLY A 57 -3.92 6.37 -9.05
C GLY A 57 -3.75 5.23 -10.07
N ASN A 58 -2.54 4.74 -10.26
CA ASN A 58 -2.24 3.62 -11.16
C ASN A 58 -2.01 2.26 -10.43
N GLU A 59 -2.21 2.20 -9.11
CA GLU A 59 -1.99 0.99 -8.30
C GLU A 59 -3.33 0.30 -8.01
N ILE A 60 -3.86 -0.47 -8.96
CA ILE A 60 -5.28 -0.88 -9.00
C ILE A 60 -5.61 -2.22 -8.35
N ASN A 61 -4.64 -3.11 -8.09
CA ASN A 61 -4.92 -4.44 -7.53
C ASN A 61 -5.61 -4.35 -6.15
N GLY A 62 -5.15 -3.41 -5.31
CA GLY A 62 -5.75 -3.15 -4.00
C GLY A 62 -7.20 -2.68 -4.07
N VAL A 63 -7.53 -1.84 -5.06
CA VAL A 63 -8.89 -1.34 -5.32
C VAL A 63 -9.83 -2.49 -5.66
N VAL A 64 -9.43 -3.31 -6.66
CA VAL A 64 -10.27 -4.44 -7.12
C VAL A 64 -10.47 -5.44 -5.98
N ALA A 65 -9.39 -5.80 -5.28
CA ALA A 65 -9.48 -6.72 -4.15
C ALA A 65 -10.40 -6.18 -3.01
N ALA A 66 -10.33 -4.88 -2.71
CA ALA A 66 -11.16 -4.26 -1.68
C ALA A 66 -12.65 -4.22 -2.08
N LEU A 67 -12.94 -3.95 -3.35
CA LEU A 67 -14.32 -3.98 -3.87
C LEU A 67 -14.87 -5.41 -3.91
N ASP A 68 -14.09 -6.40 -4.34
CA ASP A 68 -14.49 -7.81 -4.32
C ASP A 68 -14.74 -8.27 -2.88
N PHE A 69 -13.86 -7.91 -1.93
CA PHE A 69 -14.04 -8.24 -0.51
C PHE A 69 -15.33 -7.62 0.05
N VAL A 70 -15.55 -6.30 -0.12
CA VAL A 70 -16.71 -5.63 0.46
C VAL A 70 -18.03 -6.08 -0.17
N ASN A 71 -18.02 -6.49 -1.45
CA ASN A 71 -19.19 -7.04 -2.14
C ASN A 71 -19.56 -8.44 -1.63
N GLY A 72 -18.60 -9.19 -1.09
CA GLY A 72 -18.82 -10.52 -0.50
C GLY A 72 -19.26 -10.51 0.97
N LEU A 73 -19.38 -9.33 1.62
CA LEU A 73 -19.77 -9.24 3.02
C LEU A 73 -21.30 -9.41 3.19
N ASP A 74 -21.69 -10.15 4.21
CA ASP A 74 -23.06 -10.19 4.71
C ASP A 74 -23.19 -9.30 5.96
N PRO A 75 -23.76 -8.09 5.85
CA PRO A 75 -23.87 -7.17 6.97
C PRO A 75 -24.66 -7.73 8.15
N ALA A 76 -25.60 -8.68 7.90
CA ALA A 76 -26.40 -9.30 8.96
C ALA A 76 -25.56 -10.23 9.85
N ALA A 77 -24.49 -10.81 9.32
CA ALA A 77 -23.56 -11.68 10.03
C ALA A 77 -22.36 -10.96 10.66
N MET A 78 -22.27 -9.63 10.51
CA MET A 78 -21.10 -8.84 10.93
C MET A 78 -21.28 -8.23 12.33
N SER A 79 -20.14 -8.11 13.03
CA SER A 79 -19.97 -7.30 14.25
C SER A 79 -18.97 -6.18 14.01
N GLY A 80 -19.42 -4.91 14.15
CA GLY A 80 -18.59 -3.75 13.82
C GLY A 80 -18.72 -3.29 12.39
N ASN A 81 -17.66 -2.68 11.84
CA ASN A 81 -17.74 -1.99 10.56
C ASN A 81 -16.57 -2.32 9.64
N VAL A 82 -16.83 -2.30 8.34
CA VAL A 82 -15.80 -2.24 7.30
C VAL A 82 -16.00 -0.98 6.48
N VAL A 83 -14.93 -0.21 6.29
CA VAL A 83 -14.91 0.98 5.42
C VAL A 83 -13.89 0.74 4.32
N VAL A 84 -14.27 1.00 3.08
CA VAL A 84 -13.38 0.98 1.91
C VAL A 84 -13.43 2.34 1.24
N THR A 85 -12.33 3.09 1.24
CA THR A 85 -12.12 4.18 0.29
C THR A 85 -11.51 3.57 -0.97
N SER A 86 -12.32 3.43 -2.04
CA SER A 86 -11.90 2.73 -3.27
C SER A 86 -10.69 3.40 -3.90
N THR A 87 -10.68 4.72 -3.93
CA THR A 87 -9.52 5.53 -4.33
C THR A 87 -9.41 6.76 -3.44
N ALA A 88 -8.24 6.99 -2.86
CA ALA A 88 -7.91 8.25 -2.20
C ALA A 88 -7.48 9.34 -3.20
N ASN A 89 -7.16 8.95 -4.44
CA ASN A 89 -6.66 9.83 -5.50
C ASN A 89 -7.47 9.66 -6.79
N PRO A 90 -8.74 10.10 -6.82
CA PRO A 90 -9.59 9.95 -8.01
C PRO A 90 -9.03 10.65 -9.26
N LEU A 91 -8.32 11.77 -9.10
CA LEU A 91 -7.72 12.49 -10.23
C LEU A 91 -6.53 11.72 -10.84
N GLY A 92 -5.69 11.11 -10.01
CA GLY A 92 -4.63 10.22 -10.47
C GLY A 92 -5.19 8.95 -11.10
N PHE A 93 -6.27 8.41 -10.52
CA PHE A 93 -6.98 7.25 -11.05
C PHE A 93 -7.53 7.50 -12.45
N ASP A 94 -8.29 8.58 -12.64
CA ASP A 94 -8.86 8.96 -13.94
C ASP A 94 -7.77 9.20 -15.00
N ALA A 95 -6.67 9.81 -14.58
CA ALA A 95 -5.50 10.05 -15.43
C ALA A 95 -4.61 8.81 -15.66
N ARG A 96 -4.87 7.69 -14.94
CA ARG A 96 -4.03 6.47 -14.92
C ARG A 96 -2.56 6.76 -14.58
N ARG A 97 -2.34 7.68 -13.65
CA ARG A 97 -1.02 8.14 -13.22
C ARG A 97 -0.86 7.93 -11.71
N LYS A 98 0.39 7.88 -11.27
CA LYS A 98 0.72 7.84 -9.85
C LYS A 98 0.09 9.02 -9.11
N ASN A 99 0.41 10.23 -9.55
CA ASN A 99 0.03 11.49 -8.94
C ASN A 99 -1.15 12.15 -9.66
N ALA A 100 -1.87 13.01 -8.95
CA ALA A 100 -2.89 13.88 -9.54
C ALA A 100 -2.24 14.87 -10.51
N PRO A 101 -2.73 14.99 -11.78
CA PRO A 101 -2.12 15.86 -12.77
C PRO A 101 -2.24 17.36 -12.45
N GLN A 102 -3.07 17.76 -11.49
CA GLN A 102 -3.31 19.15 -11.12
C GLN A 102 -2.12 19.82 -10.42
N ASP A 103 -1.36 19.07 -9.62
CA ASP A 103 -0.23 19.59 -8.87
C ASP A 103 0.98 18.66 -8.86
N ASP A 104 0.83 17.46 -9.41
CA ASP A 104 1.83 16.37 -9.52
C ASP A 104 2.49 15.97 -8.18
N ASN A 105 1.87 16.31 -7.06
CA ASN A 105 2.35 15.95 -5.73
C ASN A 105 2.02 14.49 -5.41
N ASP A 106 2.93 13.85 -4.65
CA ASP A 106 2.75 12.48 -4.16
C ASP A 106 1.83 12.51 -2.93
N LEU A 107 0.63 11.88 -3.06
CA LEU A 107 -0.34 11.85 -1.97
C LEU A 107 0.20 11.09 -0.75
N ASP A 108 1.02 10.02 -0.94
CA ASP A 108 1.65 9.28 0.17
C ASP A 108 2.81 10.03 0.85
N GLN A 109 3.09 11.26 0.42
CA GLN A 109 4.05 12.15 1.03
C GLN A 109 3.40 13.45 1.55
N SER A 110 2.07 13.52 1.50
CA SER A 110 1.32 14.76 1.75
C SER A 110 0.45 14.71 3.00
N PHE A 111 0.36 13.57 3.70
CA PHE A 111 -0.40 13.48 4.96
C PHE A 111 0.31 14.20 6.12
N PRO A 112 -0.44 14.82 7.05
CA PRO A 112 -1.90 14.81 7.22
C PRO A 112 -2.66 15.76 6.30
N GLY A 113 -1.98 16.48 5.41
CA GLY A 113 -2.56 17.46 4.50
C GLY A 113 -2.96 18.77 5.13
N ARG A 114 -3.57 19.66 4.32
CA ARG A 114 -4.02 21.00 4.74
C ARG A 114 -5.34 21.34 4.06
N ALA A 115 -6.28 21.89 4.83
CA ALA A 115 -7.59 22.33 4.30
C ALA A 115 -7.48 23.48 3.30
N ASP A 116 -6.46 24.33 3.42
CA ASP A 116 -6.15 25.47 2.57
C ASP A 116 -5.00 25.20 1.57
N GLY A 117 -4.54 23.93 1.50
CA GLY A 117 -3.42 23.51 0.66
C GLY A 117 -3.75 23.32 -0.81
N TYR A 118 -2.79 22.84 -1.57
CA TYR A 118 -2.96 22.43 -2.98
C TYR A 118 -3.88 21.21 -3.09
N THR A 119 -4.22 20.82 -4.31
CA THR A 119 -5.19 19.74 -4.58
C THR A 119 -4.87 18.47 -3.80
N THR A 120 -3.65 17.97 -3.91
CA THR A 120 -3.21 16.73 -3.22
C THR A 120 -3.24 16.87 -1.70
N GLU A 121 -2.82 18.02 -1.14
CA GLU A 121 -2.89 18.28 0.30
C GLU A 121 -4.34 18.32 0.81
N ARG A 122 -5.29 18.79 0.00
CA ARG A 122 -6.72 18.77 0.35
C ARG A 122 -7.29 17.35 0.36
N PHE A 123 -6.91 16.49 -0.59
CA PHE A 123 -7.25 15.07 -0.56
C PHE A 123 -6.70 14.39 0.69
N ALA A 124 -5.41 14.60 0.99
CA ALA A 124 -4.77 14.09 2.20
C ALA A 124 -5.51 14.55 3.46
N HIS A 125 -5.82 15.84 3.56
CA HIS A 125 -6.53 16.44 4.71
C HIS A 125 -7.92 15.84 4.89
N SER A 126 -8.70 15.73 3.82
CA SER A 126 -10.07 15.22 3.89
C SER A 126 -10.08 13.74 4.31
N LEU A 127 -9.22 12.91 3.74
CA LEU A 127 -9.09 11.51 4.13
C LEU A 127 -8.61 11.36 5.56
N PHE A 128 -7.53 12.04 5.94
CA PHE A 128 -6.93 11.93 7.26
C PHE A 128 -7.88 12.41 8.38
N THR A 129 -8.64 13.48 8.12
CA THR A 129 -9.64 13.99 9.08
C THR A 129 -10.73 12.96 9.33
N ASN A 130 -11.23 12.28 8.27
CA ASN A 130 -12.22 11.22 8.42
C ASN A 130 -11.68 10.00 9.18
N LEU A 131 -10.43 9.59 8.90
CA LEU A 131 -9.75 8.51 9.62
C LEU A 131 -9.56 8.85 11.10
N ARG A 132 -9.10 10.07 11.41
CA ARG A 132 -8.92 10.53 12.78
C ARG A 132 -10.25 10.64 13.54
N GLU A 133 -11.32 11.12 12.89
CA GLU A 133 -12.65 11.24 13.49
C GLU A 133 -13.26 9.87 13.80
N LEU A 134 -13.15 8.92 12.88
CA LEU A 134 -13.68 7.57 13.07
C LEU A 134 -12.82 6.72 14.01
N ALA A 135 -11.49 6.97 14.05
CA ALA A 135 -10.51 6.23 14.83
C ALA A 135 -10.64 4.70 14.66
N PRO A 136 -10.47 4.16 13.45
CA PRO A 136 -10.62 2.72 13.21
C PRO A 136 -9.59 1.90 14.00
N ASP A 137 -9.94 0.65 14.34
CA ASP A 137 -9.05 -0.27 15.05
C ASP A 137 -7.85 -0.70 14.19
N LEU A 138 -7.99 -0.65 12.87
CA LEU A 138 -6.93 -0.93 11.92
C LEU A 138 -7.18 -0.25 10.57
N VAL A 139 -6.10 0.29 9.99
CA VAL A 139 -6.10 0.83 8.62
C VAL A 139 -5.11 0.04 7.77
N ILE A 140 -5.55 -0.38 6.58
CA ILE A 140 -4.68 -1.00 5.57
C ILE A 140 -4.59 -0.03 4.39
N SER A 141 -3.38 0.47 4.10
CA SER A 141 -3.12 1.26 2.89
C SER A 141 -2.61 0.34 1.80
N MET A 142 -3.37 0.26 0.70
CA MET A 142 -3.01 -0.61 -0.40
C MET A 142 -2.18 0.11 -1.43
N HIS A 143 -1.17 -0.59 -1.89
CA HIS A 143 -0.24 -0.16 -2.92
C HIS A 143 0.01 -1.28 -3.92
N SER A 144 0.70 -0.98 -4.99
CA SER A 144 1.33 -1.94 -5.89
C SER A 144 2.69 -1.40 -6.29
N GLN A 145 3.66 -2.28 -6.50
CA GLN A 145 4.95 -1.88 -7.06
C GLN A 145 4.73 -1.09 -8.35
N GLY A 146 5.48 -0.02 -8.55
CA GLY A 146 5.33 0.85 -9.73
C GLY A 146 5.38 0.07 -11.06
N THR A 147 4.94 0.69 -12.15
CA THR A 147 4.71 0.05 -13.46
C THR A 147 5.95 -0.54 -14.14
N HIS A 148 7.15 -0.09 -13.73
CA HIS A 148 8.42 -0.53 -14.32
C HIS A 148 9.02 -1.77 -13.66
N MET A 149 8.48 -2.18 -12.51
CA MET A 149 8.98 -3.32 -11.76
C MET A 149 7.88 -4.34 -11.50
N VAL A 150 8.26 -5.60 -11.37
CA VAL A 150 7.40 -6.66 -10.85
C VAL A 150 7.84 -7.01 -9.44
N SER A 151 6.88 -7.25 -8.55
CA SER A 151 7.09 -7.79 -7.21
C SER A 151 6.11 -8.92 -6.93
N ARG A 152 6.39 -9.73 -5.91
CA ARG A 152 5.36 -10.47 -5.18
C ARG A 152 4.76 -9.55 -4.13
N THR A 153 3.62 -9.96 -3.56
CA THR A 153 3.07 -9.25 -2.39
C THR A 153 4.13 -9.09 -1.31
N TYR A 154 4.30 -7.88 -0.83
CA TYR A 154 5.12 -7.58 0.35
C TYR A 154 4.44 -6.51 1.22
N ALA A 155 4.86 -6.41 2.47
CA ALA A 155 4.33 -5.42 3.40
C ALA A 155 5.37 -4.36 3.73
N VAL A 156 4.90 -3.16 4.02
CA VAL A 156 5.70 -2.06 4.55
C VAL A 156 5.00 -1.48 5.77
N TYR A 157 5.76 -1.17 6.81
CA TYR A 157 5.26 -0.37 7.92
C TYR A 157 6.31 0.65 8.36
N LYS A 158 5.82 1.73 8.93
CA LYS A 158 6.62 2.80 9.51
C LYS A 158 6.26 2.93 10.97
N GLN A 159 7.27 3.07 11.81
CA GLN A 159 7.10 3.20 13.24
C GLN A 159 7.63 4.56 13.70
N PRO A 160 6.74 5.55 13.93
CA PRO A 160 7.14 6.85 14.45
C PRO A 160 7.78 6.72 15.85
N PRO A 161 8.76 7.58 16.20
CA PRO A 161 9.31 7.62 17.55
C PRO A 161 8.22 7.83 18.61
N GLY A 162 8.23 7.03 19.67
CA GLY A 162 7.25 7.12 20.76
C GLY A 162 5.84 6.60 20.44
N SER A 163 5.60 6.07 19.24
CA SER A 163 4.31 5.47 18.88
C SER A 163 4.00 4.24 19.74
N ALA A 164 2.75 4.13 20.21
CA ALA A 164 2.22 2.93 20.84
C ALA A 164 2.01 1.77 19.84
N VAL A 165 1.97 2.06 18.54
CA VAL A 165 1.81 1.05 17.48
C VAL A 165 3.16 0.40 17.22
N THR A 166 3.28 -0.87 17.56
CA THR A 166 4.50 -1.67 17.39
C THR A 166 4.38 -2.69 16.28
N SER A 167 5.50 -3.21 15.80
CA SER A 167 5.51 -4.30 14.82
C SER A 167 4.79 -5.54 15.34
N ALA A 168 4.93 -5.87 16.62
CA ALA A 168 4.24 -6.99 17.25
C ALA A 168 2.70 -6.86 17.19
N LEU A 169 2.17 -5.64 17.24
CA LEU A 169 0.74 -5.39 17.04
C LEU A 169 0.31 -5.60 15.59
N LEU A 170 1.17 -5.25 14.61
CA LEU A 170 0.82 -5.26 13.19
C LEU A 170 1.04 -6.61 12.51
N PHE A 171 2.06 -7.38 12.93
CA PHE A 171 2.49 -8.61 12.26
C PHE A 171 1.41 -9.68 12.12
N PRO A 172 0.54 -9.94 13.11
CA PRO A 172 -0.55 -10.90 12.94
C PRO A 172 -1.52 -10.54 11.80
N TYR A 173 -1.76 -9.25 11.58
CA TYR A 173 -2.63 -8.77 10.48
C TYR A 173 -1.90 -8.80 9.14
N ILE A 174 -0.64 -8.39 9.11
CA ILE A 174 0.23 -8.45 7.92
C ILE A 174 0.37 -9.89 7.42
N ALA A 175 0.50 -10.86 8.32
CA ALA A 175 0.63 -12.27 8.00
C ALA A 175 -0.55 -12.83 7.18
N GLY A 176 -1.75 -12.28 7.35
CA GLY A 176 -2.94 -12.65 6.57
C GLY A 176 -2.79 -12.46 5.06
N PHE A 177 -1.89 -11.56 4.62
CA PHE A 177 -1.58 -11.33 3.20
C PHE A 177 -0.47 -12.25 2.66
N GLN A 178 0.14 -13.08 3.49
CA GLN A 178 1.25 -13.98 3.14
C GLN A 178 2.38 -13.26 2.35
N PRO A 179 2.91 -12.14 2.87
CA PRO A 179 3.91 -11.37 2.16
C PRO A 179 5.23 -12.12 2.03
N ALA A 180 5.94 -11.93 0.91
CA ALA A 180 7.26 -12.49 0.71
C ALA A 180 8.29 -11.91 1.70
N VAL A 181 8.13 -10.63 2.04
CA VAL A 181 8.91 -9.91 3.05
C VAL A 181 8.03 -8.85 3.74
N VAL A 182 8.38 -8.51 4.98
CA VAL A 182 7.80 -7.40 5.74
C VAL A 182 8.88 -6.36 5.98
N CYS A 183 8.75 -5.19 5.41
CA CYS A 183 9.77 -4.16 5.45
C CYS A 183 9.46 -3.11 6.51
N ARG A 184 10.36 -2.91 7.46
CA ARG A 184 10.38 -1.70 8.27
C ARG A 184 11.01 -0.58 7.45
N MET A 185 10.29 0.50 7.21
CA MET A 185 10.80 1.67 6.51
C MET A 185 11.27 2.73 7.51
N SER A 186 12.53 3.12 7.43
CA SER A 186 13.04 4.29 8.16
C SER A 186 12.61 5.57 7.45
N VAL A 187 12.13 6.54 8.23
CA VAL A 187 11.77 7.88 7.77
C VAL A 187 12.79 8.93 8.21
N GLU A 188 13.87 8.50 8.89
CA GLU A 188 14.92 9.41 9.35
C GLU A 188 15.66 10.04 8.16
N PRO A 189 15.96 11.34 8.24
CA PRO A 189 16.77 12.01 7.24
C PRO A 189 18.12 11.30 7.05
N GLY A 190 18.49 11.03 5.80
CA GLY A 190 19.76 10.35 5.50
C GLY A 190 19.75 8.84 5.61
N SER A 191 18.61 8.19 5.89
CA SER A 191 18.50 6.72 5.87
C SER A 191 18.87 6.10 4.51
N GLY A 192 18.75 6.89 3.42
CA GLY A 192 19.13 6.48 2.07
C GLY A 192 18.24 5.41 1.43
N GLU A 193 17.14 5.03 2.09
CA GLU A 193 16.26 3.99 1.56
C GLU A 193 15.52 4.43 0.30
N ILE A 194 14.83 5.54 0.36
CA ILE A 194 14.04 6.11 -0.75
C ILE A 194 14.06 7.63 -0.62
N LEU A 195 14.04 8.34 -1.75
CA LEU A 195 13.93 9.80 -1.78
C LEU A 195 12.48 10.23 -1.50
N GLY A 196 12.30 11.31 -0.75
CA GLY A 196 11.01 11.93 -0.50
C GLY A 196 10.69 12.15 0.97
N ASN A 197 9.50 12.70 1.24
CA ASN A 197 8.98 12.96 2.58
C ASN A 197 8.18 11.75 3.10
N HIS A 198 8.86 10.72 3.57
CA HIS A 198 8.19 9.50 4.04
C HIS A 198 7.51 9.64 5.40
N SER A 199 7.75 10.72 6.13
CA SER A 199 6.94 11.10 7.29
C SER A 199 5.54 11.61 6.89
N GLY A 200 5.36 12.00 5.64
CA GLY A 200 4.06 12.34 5.05
C GLY A 200 3.24 11.14 4.58
N ALA A 201 3.67 9.90 4.82
CA ALA A 201 2.91 8.71 4.46
C ALA A 201 1.71 8.49 5.40
N LEU A 202 0.63 7.91 4.83
CA LEU A 202 -0.62 7.70 5.57
C LEU A 202 -0.40 6.82 6.82
N ASP A 203 0.26 5.69 6.69
CA ASP A 203 0.53 4.76 7.78
C ASP A 203 1.43 5.37 8.87
N TYR A 204 2.43 6.19 8.48
CA TYR A 204 3.26 6.91 9.46
C TYR A 204 2.44 7.88 10.30
N GLN A 205 1.63 8.71 9.65
CA GLN A 205 0.82 9.72 10.33
C GLN A 205 -0.26 9.11 11.24
N LEU A 206 -0.87 7.99 10.81
CA LEU A 206 -1.83 7.26 11.63
C LEU A 206 -1.15 6.59 12.83
N ASN A 207 -0.04 5.91 12.63
CA ASN A 207 0.74 5.28 13.70
C ASN A 207 1.25 6.33 14.71
N ALA A 208 1.57 7.54 14.26
CA ALA A 208 1.99 8.64 15.13
C ALA A 208 0.91 9.10 16.13
N ILE A 209 -0.36 8.96 15.75
CA ILE A 209 -1.52 9.30 16.59
C ILE A 209 -2.17 8.08 17.26
N GLY A 210 -1.51 6.90 17.18
CA GLY A 210 -1.96 5.67 17.84
C GLY A 210 -3.03 4.86 17.08
N ILE A 211 -3.33 5.19 15.83
CA ILE A 211 -4.21 4.40 14.97
C ILE A 211 -3.36 3.38 14.20
N PRO A 212 -3.51 2.06 14.46
CA PRO A 212 -2.70 1.03 13.81
C PRO A 212 -2.87 1.04 12.29
N ALA A 213 -1.76 1.15 11.56
CA ALA A 213 -1.77 1.18 10.10
C ALA A 213 -0.51 0.54 9.49
N PHE A 214 -0.67 -0.11 8.34
CA PHE A 214 0.42 -0.64 7.53
C PHE A 214 0.07 -0.60 6.04
N MET A 215 1.08 -0.79 5.19
CA MET A 215 0.95 -0.84 3.74
C MET A 215 1.10 -2.28 3.25
N ILE A 216 0.32 -2.63 2.23
CA ILE A 216 0.48 -3.86 1.45
C ILE A 216 0.70 -3.48 -0.01
N GLU A 217 1.74 -4.01 -0.58
CA GLU A 217 2.08 -3.90 -1.99
C GLU A 217 1.60 -5.16 -2.72
N LEU A 218 0.56 -5.04 -3.54
CA LEU A 218 -0.03 -6.15 -4.31
C LEU A 218 0.45 -6.14 -5.76
N GLY A 219 1.52 -6.87 -6.05
CA GLY A 219 2.02 -7.05 -7.42
C GLY A 219 2.44 -5.75 -8.09
N THR A 220 2.09 -5.58 -9.36
CA THR A 220 2.52 -4.47 -10.23
C THR A 220 1.36 -3.52 -10.53
N GLY A 221 1.64 -2.23 -10.57
CA GLY A 221 0.68 -1.18 -10.96
C GLY A 221 0.21 -1.30 -12.42
N GLN A 222 -0.90 -0.63 -12.76
CA GLN A 222 -1.58 -0.63 -14.07
C GLN A 222 -1.96 -2.02 -14.63
N ARG A 223 -2.02 -3.02 -13.78
CA ARG A 223 -2.41 -4.39 -14.15
C ARG A 223 -3.41 -4.92 -13.12
N ALA A 224 -4.52 -5.47 -13.61
CA ALA A 224 -5.35 -6.33 -12.78
C ALA A 224 -4.77 -7.74 -12.82
N ASP A 225 -4.09 -8.14 -11.74
CA ASP A 225 -3.50 -9.46 -11.59
C ASP A 225 -4.43 -10.34 -10.74
N PRO A 226 -5.09 -11.37 -11.33
CA PRO A 226 -6.07 -12.18 -10.61
C PRO A 226 -5.48 -12.88 -9.37
N ALA A 227 -4.21 -13.29 -9.42
CA ALA A 227 -3.58 -13.98 -8.29
C ALA A 227 -3.31 -13.02 -7.13
N GLU A 228 -2.83 -11.81 -7.41
CA GLU A 228 -2.60 -10.79 -6.40
C GLU A 228 -3.93 -10.23 -5.86
N ILE A 229 -4.95 -10.04 -6.71
CA ILE A 229 -6.29 -9.64 -6.27
C ILE A 229 -6.88 -10.69 -5.32
N ALA A 230 -6.82 -11.99 -5.67
CA ALA A 230 -7.30 -13.06 -4.81
C ALA A 230 -6.55 -13.10 -3.46
N ARG A 231 -5.23 -12.82 -3.47
CA ARG A 231 -4.41 -12.69 -2.26
C ARG A 231 -4.87 -11.51 -1.39
N GLY A 232 -5.19 -10.37 -2.01
CA GLY A 232 -5.75 -9.21 -1.32
C GLY A 232 -7.08 -9.53 -0.63
N VAL A 233 -8.01 -10.16 -1.35
CA VAL A 233 -9.31 -10.61 -0.79
C VAL A 233 -9.12 -11.58 0.39
N ALA A 234 -8.22 -12.56 0.25
CA ALA A 234 -7.90 -13.50 1.32
C ALA A 234 -7.31 -12.78 2.55
N GLY A 235 -6.40 -11.82 2.33
CA GLY A 235 -5.79 -11.01 3.39
C GLY A 235 -6.81 -10.18 4.14
N TYR A 236 -7.70 -9.46 3.44
CA TYR A 236 -8.79 -8.69 4.09
C TYR A 236 -9.73 -9.59 4.89
N THR A 237 -10.06 -10.76 4.34
CA THR A 237 -10.92 -11.75 5.01
C THR A 237 -10.26 -12.24 6.31
N ASP A 238 -8.98 -12.57 6.27
CA ASP A 238 -8.24 -13.00 7.46
C ASP A 238 -8.17 -11.90 8.52
N VAL A 239 -7.85 -10.67 8.11
CA VAL A 239 -7.82 -9.50 9.00
C VAL A 239 -9.19 -9.24 9.63
N ALA A 240 -10.27 -9.28 8.85
CA ALA A 240 -11.62 -9.05 9.36
C ALA A 240 -12.04 -10.14 10.37
N ARG A 241 -11.59 -11.39 10.18
CA ARG A 241 -11.78 -12.49 11.16
C ARG A 241 -10.96 -12.28 12.42
N ARG A 242 -9.69 -11.86 12.32
CA ARG A 242 -8.84 -11.54 13.49
C ARG A 242 -9.39 -10.37 14.31
N LEU A 243 -10.02 -9.43 13.66
CA LEU A 243 -10.75 -8.33 14.33
C LEU A 243 -12.12 -8.74 14.85
N ALA A 244 -12.55 -9.98 14.60
CA ALA A 244 -13.90 -10.49 14.94
C ALA A 244 -15.03 -9.68 14.28
N ILE A 245 -14.79 -9.09 13.11
CA ILE A 245 -15.79 -8.34 12.34
C ILE A 245 -16.70 -9.28 11.55
N ILE A 246 -16.13 -10.33 10.96
CA ILE A 246 -16.88 -11.36 10.23
C ILE A 246 -16.72 -12.73 10.89
N PRO A 247 -17.69 -13.65 10.74
CA PRO A 247 -17.59 -14.98 11.30
C PRO A 247 -16.48 -15.80 10.63
N GLY A 248 -16.04 -16.84 11.33
CA GLY A 248 -15.04 -17.80 10.88
C GLY A 248 -13.72 -17.70 11.63
N THR A 249 -12.88 -18.71 11.46
CA THR A 249 -11.56 -18.78 12.09
C THR A 249 -10.53 -18.14 11.18
N PRO A 250 -9.68 -17.23 11.69
CA PRO A 250 -8.56 -16.71 10.91
C PRO A 250 -7.56 -17.83 10.59
N ALA A 251 -6.82 -17.66 9.51
CA ALA A 251 -5.77 -18.60 9.13
C ALA A 251 -4.70 -18.73 10.25
N PRO A 252 -4.09 -19.91 10.43
CA PRO A 252 -2.96 -20.03 11.34
C PRO A 252 -1.85 -19.04 10.95
N LEU A 253 -1.22 -18.46 11.96
CA LEU A 253 -0.05 -17.62 11.71
C LEU A 253 1.11 -18.49 11.19
N PRO A 254 1.92 -17.99 10.24
CA PRO A 254 3.14 -18.68 9.84
C PRO A 254 4.12 -18.76 11.02
N ALA A 255 5.01 -19.72 11.01
CA ALA A 255 6.03 -19.85 12.05
C ALA A 255 6.92 -18.60 12.12
N THR A 256 7.24 -18.02 10.96
CA THR A 256 8.06 -16.81 10.87
C THR A 256 7.60 -15.90 9.73
N LEU A 257 7.89 -14.61 9.88
CA LEU A 257 7.87 -13.60 8.84
C LEU A 257 9.29 -13.14 8.55
N ARG A 258 9.64 -12.97 7.29
CA ARG A 258 10.93 -12.40 6.89
C ARG A 258 10.90 -10.88 7.04
N HIS A 259 11.44 -10.41 8.16
CA HIS A 259 11.45 -9.00 8.52
C HIS A 259 12.70 -8.31 7.99
N VAL A 260 12.52 -7.35 7.10
CA VAL A 260 13.57 -6.57 6.45
C VAL A 260 13.76 -5.27 7.21
N THR A 261 14.98 -5.02 7.67
CA THR A 261 15.37 -3.82 8.42
C THR A 261 16.15 -2.82 7.57
N ARG A 262 16.74 -3.28 6.45
CA ARG A 262 17.42 -2.40 5.50
C ARG A 262 17.17 -2.86 4.06
N ARG A 263 16.79 -1.93 3.24
CA ARG A 263 16.46 -2.14 1.82
C ARG A 263 16.95 -0.96 0.98
N GLY A 264 16.95 -1.12 -0.34
CA GLY A 264 17.32 -0.02 -1.23
C GLY A 264 17.25 -0.43 -2.69
N HIS A 265 17.48 0.54 -3.55
CA HIS A 265 17.48 0.36 -4.99
C HIS A 265 18.87 0.04 -5.52
N VAL A 266 18.93 -0.69 -6.63
CA VAL A 266 20.16 -1.01 -7.35
C VAL A 266 20.20 -0.17 -8.64
N PRO A 267 21.00 0.92 -8.67
CA PRO A 267 21.19 1.71 -9.87
C PRO A 267 22.14 1.02 -10.85
N VAL A 268 22.07 1.39 -12.13
CA VAL A 268 22.99 0.94 -13.19
C VAL A 268 23.88 2.07 -13.70
N PHE A 269 25.03 1.71 -14.25
CA PHE A 269 26.04 2.66 -14.76
C PHE A 269 26.00 2.79 -16.28
N ALA A 270 25.40 1.82 -16.98
CA ALA A 270 25.22 1.84 -18.43
C ALA A 270 23.75 1.99 -18.81
N GLY A 271 23.52 2.64 -19.97
CA GLY A 271 22.20 2.66 -20.60
C GLY A 271 22.05 1.55 -21.64
N GLY A 272 20.82 1.10 -21.87
CA GLY A 272 20.51 0.08 -22.85
C GLY A 272 19.21 -0.68 -22.55
N LEU A 273 19.19 -1.95 -22.89
CA LEU A 273 18.06 -2.86 -22.65
C LEU A 273 18.42 -3.83 -21.51
N PHE A 274 17.80 -3.65 -20.37
CA PHE A 274 17.96 -4.55 -19.23
C PHE A 274 17.15 -5.83 -19.42
N ARG A 275 17.79 -6.97 -19.22
CA ARG A 275 17.16 -8.29 -19.15
C ARG A 275 17.40 -8.87 -17.76
N ALA A 276 16.35 -8.97 -16.98
CA ALA A 276 16.41 -9.60 -15.67
C ALA A 276 16.67 -11.11 -15.80
N SER A 277 17.53 -11.66 -14.97
CA SER A 277 17.78 -13.10 -14.82
C SER A 277 17.29 -13.65 -13.48
N ARG A 278 16.66 -12.83 -12.67
CA ARG A 278 16.18 -13.13 -11.32
C ARG A 278 14.69 -12.83 -11.18
N GLN A 279 14.09 -13.38 -10.11
CA GLN A 279 12.68 -13.24 -9.80
C GLN A 279 12.46 -12.57 -8.43
N PRO A 280 11.32 -11.92 -8.19
CA PRO A 280 10.94 -11.43 -6.86
C PRO A 280 10.92 -12.56 -5.81
N ALA A 281 11.34 -12.25 -4.59
CA ALA A 281 11.55 -13.13 -3.44
C ALA A 281 12.75 -14.09 -3.56
N GLU A 282 13.54 -14.02 -4.62
CA GLU A 282 14.77 -14.81 -4.78
C GLU A 282 15.88 -14.25 -3.90
N LEU A 283 16.62 -15.17 -3.26
CA LEU A 283 17.90 -14.87 -2.59
C LEU A 283 19.02 -14.94 -3.63
N VAL A 284 19.67 -13.82 -3.88
CA VAL A 284 20.81 -13.69 -4.81
C VAL A 284 22.09 -13.58 -4.00
N LYS A 285 23.08 -14.41 -4.31
CA LYS A 285 24.37 -14.44 -3.61
C LYS A 285 25.26 -13.28 -4.07
N ALA A 286 26.20 -12.91 -3.20
CA ALA A 286 27.21 -11.91 -3.52
C ALA A 286 27.94 -12.25 -4.83
N GLY A 287 28.05 -11.28 -5.73
CA GLY A 287 28.70 -11.41 -7.04
C GLY A 287 27.82 -12.02 -8.14
N GLU A 288 26.68 -12.60 -7.83
CA GLU A 288 25.76 -13.09 -8.85
C GLU A 288 25.02 -11.93 -9.54
N PRO A 289 24.90 -11.95 -10.89
CA PRO A 289 24.23 -10.88 -11.61
C PRO A 289 22.71 -10.91 -11.42
N LEU A 290 22.10 -9.72 -11.37
CA LEU A 290 20.65 -9.53 -11.37
C LEU A 290 20.05 -9.67 -12.78
N GLY A 291 20.89 -9.51 -13.79
CA GLY A 291 20.55 -9.51 -15.21
C GLY A 291 21.71 -8.95 -16.01
N GLU A 292 21.43 -8.56 -17.24
CA GLU A 292 22.41 -7.92 -18.12
C GLU A 292 21.80 -6.71 -18.84
N ILE A 293 22.62 -5.71 -19.15
CA ILE A 293 22.27 -4.57 -19.98
C ILE A 293 22.98 -4.72 -21.31
N MET A 294 22.21 -4.67 -22.38
CA MET A 294 22.69 -4.79 -23.74
C MET A 294 22.48 -3.45 -24.46
N ASN A 295 23.49 -2.93 -25.14
CA ASN A 295 23.35 -1.75 -25.96
C ASN A 295 22.58 -2.09 -27.29
N LEU A 296 22.24 -1.05 -28.07
CA LEU A 296 21.49 -1.24 -29.32
C LEU A 296 22.32 -1.86 -30.47
N HIS A 297 23.60 -2.17 -30.24
CA HIS A 297 24.44 -2.95 -31.14
C HIS A 297 24.51 -4.43 -30.76
N GLY A 298 23.77 -4.85 -29.70
CA GLY A 298 23.72 -6.23 -29.24
C GLY A 298 24.87 -6.63 -28.28
N HIS A 299 25.70 -5.69 -27.85
CA HIS A 299 26.79 -5.98 -26.91
C HIS A 299 26.33 -5.81 -25.47
N VAL A 300 26.65 -6.77 -24.60
CA VAL A 300 26.45 -6.64 -23.16
C VAL A 300 27.45 -5.63 -22.60
N VAL A 301 26.94 -4.56 -22.01
CA VAL A 301 27.75 -3.43 -21.50
C VAL A 301 27.81 -3.41 -19.97
N GLU A 302 26.88 -4.07 -19.28
CA GLU A 302 26.88 -4.18 -17.81
C GLU A 302 26.15 -5.45 -17.35
N ARG A 303 26.65 -6.05 -16.26
CA ARG A 303 25.95 -7.09 -15.47
C ARG A 303 25.85 -6.62 -14.03
N PRO A 304 24.73 -5.96 -13.64
CA PRO A 304 24.56 -5.44 -12.29
C PRO A 304 24.63 -6.58 -11.27
N ALA A 305 25.56 -6.48 -10.30
CA ALA A 305 25.75 -7.45 -9.23
C ALA A 305 26.09 -6.73 -7.93
N LEU A 306 25.79 -7.36 -6.79
CA LEU A 306 26.02 -6.78 -5.48
C LEU A 306 27.13 -7.53 -4.74
N LYS A 307 27.88 -6.82 -3.88
CA LYS A 307 29.00 -7.40 -3.09
C LYS A 307 28.52 -8.14 -1.83
N ARG A 308 27.22 -8.37 -1.70
CA ARG A 308 26.57 -9.06 -0.56
C ARG A 308 25.36 -9.84 -1.03
N ASP A 309 24.92 -10.79 -0.23
CA ASP A 309 23.65 -11.48 -0.43
C ASP A 309 22.49 -10.47 -0.31
N VAL A 310 21.46 -10.63 -1.15
CA VAL A 310 20.25 -9.81 -1.13
C VAL A 310 19.02 -10.64 -1.44
N ILE A 311 17.86 -10.20 -0.95
CA ILE A 311 16.57 -10.73 -1.40
C ILE A 311 15.94 -9.71 -2.35
N ILE A 312 15.49 -10.16 -3.51
CA ILE A 312 14.79 -9.30 -4.47
C ILE A 312 13.39 -9.02 -3.97
N ILE A 313 13.07 -7.74 -3.70
CA ILE A 313 11.71 -7.28 -3.40
C ILE A 313 10.98 -7.02 -4.71
N GLY A 314 11.61 -6.26 -5.61
CA GLY A 314 11.11 -5.99 -6.95
C GLY A 314 12.25 -5.97 -7.98
N ILE A 315 11.94 -6.35 -9.21
CA ILE A 315 12.90 -6.34 -10.31
C ILE A 315 12.28 -5.67 -11.54
N ARG A 316 13.09 -4.92 -12.28
CA ARG A 316 12.65 -4.18 -13.46
C ARG A 316 12.29 -5.14 -14.59
N VAL A 317 11.12 -4.89 -15.21
CA VAL A 317 10.61 -5.61 -16.38
C VAL A 317 10.47 -4.70 -17.62
N ASP A 318 10.39 -3.39 -17.43
CA ASP A 318 10.55 -2.42 -18.49
C ASP A 318 12.03 -2.40 -18.92
N PRO A 319 12.35 -2.84 -20.15
CA PRO A 319 13.75 -3.10 -20.51
C PRO A 319 14.57 -1.85 -20.74
N VAL A 320 13.95 -0.71 -21.05
CA VAL A 320 14.70 0.52 -21.38
C VAL A 320 15.26 1.15 -20.12
N VAL A 321 16.58 1.27 -20.04
CA VAL A 321 17.28 1.88 -18.90
C VAL A 321 18.29 2.91 -19.34
N HIS A 322 18.38 3.98 -18.57
CA HIS A 322 19.43 5.00 -18.65
C HIS A 322 20.44 4.80 -17.52
N THR A 323 21.64 5.39 -17.66
CA THR A 323 22.59 5.50 -16.56
C THR A 323 21.91 6.14 -15.35
N GLY A 324 22.01 5.50 -14.17
CA GLY A 324 21.37 5.92 -12.94
C GLY A 324 19.96 5.36 -12.71
N ASP A 325 19.36 4.70 -13.71
CA ASP A 325 18.07 4.01 -13.52
C ASP A 325 18.20 2.82 -12.56
N ARG A 326 17.09 2.48 -11.91
CA ARG A 326 17.01 1.42 -10.92
C ARG A 326 16.50 0.14 -11.58
N VAL A 327 17.27 -0.94 -11.47
CA VAL A 327 16.90 -2.25 -12.06
C VAL A 327 16.35 -3.23 -11.04
N ALA A 328 16.59 -3.02 -9.77
CA ALA A 328 16.03 -3.83 -8.71
C ALA A 328 15.79 -3.00 -7.44
N TYR A 329 14.87 -3.50 -6.61
CA TYR A 329 14.65 -3.10 -5.24
C TYR A 329 14.89 -4.32 -4.37
N VAL A 330 15.81 -4.22 -3.41
CA VAL A 330 16.35 -5.36 -2.70
C VAL A 330 16.40 -5.15 -1.19
N ALA A 331 16.26 -6.23 -0.44
CA ALA A 331 16.57 -6.28 0.97
C ALA A 331 18.05 -6.58 1.17
N TYR A 332 18.72 -5.76 1.98
CA TYR A 332 20.13 -5.90 2.35
C TYR A 332 20.32 -6.56 3.70
N GLU A 333 19.36 -6.36 4.64
CA GLU A 333 19.40 -6.91 5.99
C GLU A 333 18.00 -7.40 6.36
N TRP A 334 17.91 -8.62 6.89
CA TRP A 334 16.66 -9.23 7.31
C TRP A 334 16.90 -10.26 8.42
N THR A 335 15.81 -10.52 9.17
CA THR A 335 15.75 -11.59 10.17
C THR A 335 14.41 -12.29 10.06
N ASP A 336 14.34 -13.55 10.40
CA ASP A 336 13.08 -14.25 10.56
C ASP A 336 12.54 -14.01 11.97
N VAL A 337 11.31 -13.52 12.09
CA VAL A 337 10.65 -13.15 13.34
C VAL A 337 9.30 -13.85 13.48
N ALA A 338 8.86 -14.15 14.68
CA ALA A 338 7.50 -14.62 14.92
C ALA A 338 6.50 -13.46 14.66
N PRO A 339 5.35 -13.73 14.01
CA PRO A 339 4.30 -12.74 13.80
C PRO A 339 3.51 -12.40 15.07
#